data_c85a7a0bd44e46a9a894350008984de1
#
_entry.id   c85a7a0bd44e46a9a894350008984de1
#
_cell.length_a   1.000
_cell.length_b   1.000
_cell.length_c   1.000
_cell.angle_alpha   90.00
_cell.angle_beta   90.00
_cell.angle_gamma   90.00
#
_symmetry.space_group_name_H-M   'P 1'
#
loop_
_entity.id
_entity.type
_entity.pdbx_description
1 polymer ?
#
loop_
_entity_poly.entity_id
_entity_poly.type
_entity_poly.pdbx_seq_one_letter_code
_entity_poly.pdbx_strand_id
1 'polypeptide(L)'
;MIRHIVLWNVRGATPEEKAASIAQLRRSFESLRGRIPGLLHLEIGVDTSRVGYACDVVLYSEFASQAALDSYATHPEHLRVKQEVADLRTDRHQVDYAVLPSPPGAGRGVGASCDYDYP
;
A
#
# COMPACT_ATOMS: atom_id res chain seq x y z
N MET A 1 2.49 13.36 -8.82
CA MET A 1 1.96 12.06 -8.40
C MET A 1 2.40 11.74 -6.98
N ILE A 2 1.52 11.18 -6.21
CA ILE A 2 1.80 10.78 -4.84
C ILE A 2 1.77 9.25 -4.76
N ARG A 3 2.76 8.67 -4.10
CA ARG A 3 2.74 7.25 -3.76
C ARG A 3 2.30 7.12 -2.31
N HIS A 4 1.28 6.31 -2.11
CA HIS A 4 0.67 6.08 -0.81
C HIS A 4 0.91 4.62 -0.46
N ILE A 5 1.67 4.38 0.60
CA ILE A 5 2.09 3.03 0.96
C ILE A 5 1.70 2.76 2.40
N VAL A 6 0.94 1.70 2.60
CA VAL A 6 0.52 1.29 3.94
C VAL A 6 0.90 -0.16 4.14
N LEU A 7 1.43 -0.47 5.31
CA LEU A 7 1.80 -1.83 5.64
C LEU A 7 1.02 -2.28 6.84
N TRP A 8 0.56 -3.52 6.82
CA TRP A 8 -0.18 -4.08 7.94
C TRP A 8 0.27 -5.50 8.26
N ASN A 9 0.05 -5.87 9.51
CA ASN A 9 -0.04 -7.29 9.86
C ASN A 9 -1.51 -7.65 9.82
N VAL A 10 -1.79 -8.93 9.56
CA VAL A 10 -3.16 -9.41 9.48
C VAL A 10 -3.44 -10.39 10.61
N ARG A 11 -4.73 -10.50 10.95
CA ARG A 11 -5.16 -11.40 12.00
C ARG A 11 -5.09 -12.83 11.52
N GLY A 12 -4.71 -13.71 12.41
CA GLY A 12 -4.68 -15.14 12.16
C GLY A 12 -3.66 -15.83 13.05
N ALA A 13 -4.05 -16.92 13.67
CA ALA A 13 -3.15 -17.72 14.51
C ALA A 13 -2.37 -18.73 13.69
N THR A 14 -2.83 -19.06 12.51
CA THR A 14 -2.19 -20.05 11.64
C THR A 14 -1.94 -19.45 10.27
N PRO A 15 -1.02 -20.01 9.49
CA PRO A 15 -0.80 -19.54 8.12
C PRO A 15 -2.08 -19.58 7.28
N GLU A 16 -2.93 -20.56 7.49
CA GLU A 16 -4.18 -20.67 6.74
C GLU A 16 -5.14 -19.55 7.10
N GLU A 17 -5.22 -19.19 8.38
CA GLU A 17 -6.08 -18.10 8.83
C GLU A 17 -5.57 -16.77 8.30
N LYS A 18 -4.25 -16.56 8.32
CA LYS A 18 -3.68 -15.35 7.76
C LYS A 18 -3.94 -15.28 6.26
N ALA A 19 -3.82 -16.39 5.54
CA ALA A 19 -4.07 -16.40 4.11
C ALA A 19 -5.52 -16.02 3.81
N ALA A 20 -6.47 -16.47 4.62
CA ALA A 20 -7.87 -16.10 4.44
C ALA A 20 -8.09 -14.61 4.68
N SER A 21 -7.45 -14.04 5.72
CA SER A 21 -7.53 -12.61 5.99
C SER A 21 -6.94 -11.80 4.84
N ILE A 22 -5.81 -12.26 4.29
CA ILE A 22 -5.18 -11.57 3.17
C ILE A 22 -6.06 -11.62 1.93
N ALA A 23 -6.69 -12.75 1.65
CA ALA A 23 -7.56 -12.90 0.49
C ALA A 23 -8.75 -11.92 0.59
N GLN A 24 -9.34 -11.79 1.77
CA GLN A 24 -10.44 -10.87 1.98
C GLN A 24 -9.97 -9.42 1.84
N LEU A 25 -8.84 -9.09 2.43
CA LEU A 25 -8.28 -7.75 2.37
C LEU A 25 -7.99 -7.38 0.92
N ARG A 26 -7.42 -8.31 0.15
CA ARG A 26 -7.14 -8.06 -1.25
C ARG A 26 -8.42 -7.79 -2.04
N ARG A 27 -9.44 -8.60 -1.85
CA ARG A 27 -10.69 -8.40 -2.57
C ARG A 27 -11.30 -7.05 -2.27
N SER A 28 -11.31 -6.66 -1.00
CA SER A 28 -11.89 -5.38 -0.61
C SER A 28 -11.16 -4.21 -1.23
N PHE A 29 -9.83 -4.20 -1.15
CA PHE A 29 -9.07 -3.08 -1.72
C PHE A 29 -9.08 -3.07 -3.24
N GLU A 30 -9.03 -4.24 -3.88
CA GLU A 30 -9.06 -4.27 -5.35
C GLU A 30 -10.40 -3.80 -5.90
N SER A 31 -11.47 -3.89 -5.11
CA SER A 31 -12.76 -3.39 -5.53
C SER A 31 -12.76 -1.87 -5.74
N LEU A 32 -11.75 -1.16 -5.23
CA LEU A 32 -11.67 0.29 -5.39
C LEU A 32 -11.18 0.71 -6.76
N ARG A 33 -10.62 -0.20 -7.53
CA ARG A 33 -10.11 0.15 -8.86
C ARG A 33 -11.25 0.67 -9.72
N GLY A 34 -11.01 1.83 -10.34
CA GLY A 34 -12.00 2.45 -11.20
C GLY A 34 -13.10 3.20 -10.46
N ARG A 35 -13.06 3.23 -9.13
CA ARG A 35 -14.11 3.89 -8.36
C ARG A 35 -13.61 5.11 -7.59
N ILE A 36 -12.32 5.37 -7.59
CA ILE A 36 -11.74 6.47 -6.83
C ILE A 36 -11.14 7.48 -7.81
N PRO A 37 -11.64 8.71 -7.83
CA PRO A 37 -11.07 9.73 -8.71
C PRO A 37 -9.61 9.98 -8.37
N GLY A 38 -8.76 9.97 -9.38
CA GLY A 38 -7.34 10.25 -9.19
C GLY A 38 -6.50 9.08 -8.72
N LEU A 39 -7.11 7.93 -8.48
CA LEU A 39 -6.35 6.71 -8.16
C LEU A 39 -5.82 6.13 -9.45
N LEU A 40 -4.49 6.12 -9.60
CA LEU A 40 -3.83 5.68 -10.82
C LEU A 40 -3.45 4.22 -10.79
N HIS A 41 -3.10 3.72 -9.61
CA HIS A 41 -2.66 2.34 -9.45
C HIS A 41 -2.93 1.89 -8.02
N LEU A 42 -3.27 0.63 -7.86
CA LEU A 42 -3.49 0.05 -6.55
C LEU A 42 -3.17 -1.44 -6.61
N GLU A 43 -2.39 -1.90 -5.66
CA GLU A 43 -2.12 -3.33 -5.54
C GLU A 43 -1.89 -3.71 -4.09
N ILE A 44 -2.19 -4.95 -3.78
CA ILE A 44 -1.88 -5.54 -2.47
C ILE A 44 -0.74 -6.53 -2.70
N GLY A 45 0.35 -6.34 -1.97
CA GLY A 45 1.48 -7.26 -2.01
C GLY A 45 1.56 -8.04 -0.71
N VAL A 46 2.06 -9.26 -0.79
CA VAL A 46 2.22 -10.13 0.38
C VAL A 46 3.69 -10.35 0.62
N ASP A 47 4.12 -10.22 1.88
CA ASP A 47 5.53 -10.40 2.21
C ASP A 47 6.01 -11.79 1.85
N THR A 48 7.16 -11.87 1.23
CA THR A 48 7.80 -13.14 0.91
C THR A 48 9.07 -13.37 1.72
N SER A 49 9.52 -12.36 2.46
CA SER A 49 10.81 -12.48 3.17
C SER A 49 10.71 -13.31 4.43
N ARG A 50 9.59 -13.23 5.11
CA ARG A 50 9.33 -13.96 6.36
C ARG A 50 10.33 -13.62 7.46
N VAL A 51 10.92 -12.44 7.42
CA VAL A 51 11.81 -12.02 8.49
C VAL A 51 10.99 -11.50 9.66
N GLY A 52 11.56 -11.51 10.85
CA GLY A 52 10.81 -11.19 12.07
C GLY A 52 10.24 -9.79 12.14
N TYR A 53 10.84 -8.83 11.43
CA TYR A 53 10.38 -7.45 11.45
C TYR A 53 9.56 -7.07 10.22
N ALA A 54 9.23 -8.02 9.35
CA ALA A 54 8.42 -7.71 8.18
C ALA A 54 6.94 -7.64 8.55
N CYS A 55 6.23 -6.72 7.93
CA CYS A 55 4.77 -6.74 7.98
C CYS A 55 4.27 -7.82 7.01
N ASP A 56 3.02 -8.21 7.17
CA ASP A 56 2.47 -9.29 6.34
C ASP A 56 2.11 -8.83 4.94
N VAL A 57 1.56 -7.63 4.80
CA VAL A 57 1.05 -7.13 3.52
C VAL A 57 1.35 -5.66 3.33
N VAL A 58 1.35 -5.23 2.07
CA VAL A 58 1.47 -3.84 1.71
C VAL A 58 0.32 -3.46 0.79
N LEU A 59 -0.23 -2.26 1.02
CA LEU A 59 -1.07 -1.59 0.04
C LEU A 59 -0.19 -0.57 -0.64
N TYR A 60 0.07 -0.77 -1.92
CA TYR A 60 0.83 0.19 -2.70
C TYR A 60 -0.14 0.87 -3.66
N SER A 61 -0.19 2.19 -3.62
CA SER A 61 -1.09 2.91 -4.51
C SER A 61 -0.46 4.22 -4.98
N GLU A 62 -0.96 4.70 -6.11
CA GLU A 62 -0.49 5.94 -6.71
C GLU A 62 -1.68 6.83 -6.98
N PHE A 63 -1.56 8.10 -6.60
CA PHE A 63 -2.60 9.09 -6.80
C PHE A 63 -2.07 10.23 -7.66
N ALA A 64 -2.93 10.79 -8.47
CA ALA A 64 -2.53 11.86 -9.39
C ALA A 64 -2.02 13.09 -8.66
N SER A 65 -2.52 13.37 -7.46
CA SER A 65 -2.17 14.56 -6.71
C SER A 65 -2.42 14.35 -5.23
N GLN A 66 -1.90 15.26 -4.42
CA GLN A 66 -2.18 15.26 -2.99
C GLN A 66 -3.68 15.45 -2.74
N ALA A 67 -4.32 16.32 -3.53
CA ALA A 67 -5.76 16.55 -3.38
C ALA A 67 -6.55 15.27 -3.63
N ALA A 68 -6.14 14.46 -4.60
CA ALA A 68 -6.81 13.18 -4.87
C ALA A 68 -6.66 12.23 -3.69
N LEU A 69 -5.48 12.17 -3.10
CA LEU A 69 -5.26 11.32 -1.93
C LEU A 69 -6.08 11.82 -0.73
N ASP A 70 -6.12 13.13 -0.52
CA ASP A 70 -6.90 13.69 0.58
C ASP A 70 -8.39 13.37 0.42
N SER A 71 -8.89 13.46 -0.80
CA SER A 71 -10.30 13.12 -1.07
C SER A 71 -10.58 11.64 -0.86
N TYR A 72 -9.61 10.80 -1.16
CA TYR A 72 -9.73 9.37 -0.96
C TYR A 72 -9.98 9.03 0.51
N ALA A 73 -9.34 9.74 1.42
CA ALA A 73 -9.43 9.43 2.85
C ALA A 73 -10.88 9.41 3.35
N THR A 74 -11.73 10.27 2.79
CA THR A 74 -13.13 10.35 3.21
C THR A 74 -14.11 9.85 2.16
N HIS A 75 -13.62 9.27 1.06
CA HIS A 75 -14.49 8.78 0.00
C HIS A 75 -15.35 7.62 0.52
N PRO A 76 -16.64 7.60 0.20
CA PRO A 76 -17.54 6.55 0.70
C PRO A 76 -17.07 5.13 0.39
N GLU A 77 -16.47 4.92 -0.80
CA GLU A 77 -15.96 3.59 -1.15
C GLU A 77 -14.79 3.20 -0.26
N HIS A 78 -13.92 4.14 0.06
CA HIS A 78 -12.80 3.88 0.96
C HIS A 78 -13.31 3.57 2.38
N LEU A 79 -14.31 4.32 2.83
CA LEU A 79 -14.88 4.08 4.16
C LEU A 79 -15.53 2.70 4.22
N ARG A 80 -16.18 2.28 3.13
CA ARG A 80 -16.76 0.94 3.05
C ARG A 80 -15.68 -0.12 3.20
N VAL A 81 -14.58 0.02 2.46
CA VAL A 81 -13.48 -0.95 2.53
C VAL A 81 -12.87 -0.96 3.94
N LYS A 82 -12.69 0.22 4.54
CA LYS A 82 -12.16 0.28 5.91
C LYS A 82 -13.00 -0.53 6.88
N GLN A 83 -14.31 -0.47 6.74
CA GLN A 83 -15.17 -1.25 7.60
C GLN A 83 -15.06 -2.75 7.30
N GLU A 84 -15.00 -3.11 6.03
CA GLU A 84 -14.91 -4.51 5.64
C GLU A 84 -13.67 -5.20 6.19
N VAL A 85 -12.55 -4.46 6.27
CA VAL A 85 -11.28 -5.07 6.66
C VAL A 85 -10.81 -4.67 8.06
N ALA A 86 -11.63 -3.94 8.79
CA ALA A 86 -11.23 -3.41 10.10
C ALA A 86 -10.68 -4.49 11.03
N ASP A 87 -11.37 -5.62 11.11
CA ASP A 87 -10.97 -6.68 12.02
C ASP A 87 -9.87 -7.58 11.49
N LEU A 88 -9.46 -7.37 10.24
CA LEU A 88 -8.45 -8.23 9.63
C LEU A 88 -7.03 -7.70 9.86
N ARG A 89 -6.89 -6.45 10.26
CA ARG A 89 -5.59 -5.78 10.35
C ARG A 89 -5.25 -5.51 11.81
N THR A 90 -3.97 -5.63 12.14
CA THR A 90 -3.54 -5.42 13.51
C THR A 90 -2.59 -4.24 13.66
N ASP A 91 -1.51 -4.20 12.92
CA ASP A 91 -0.57 -3.08 13.01
C ASP A 91 -0.64 -2.27 11.74
N ARG A 92 -0.30 -0.99 11.83
CA ARG A 92 -0.33 -0.12 10.65
C ARG A 92 0.90 0.76 10.63
N HIS A 93 1.55 0.78 9.47
CA HIS A 93 2.65 1.70 9.19
C HIS A 93 2.39 2.34 7.84
N GLN A 94 2.78 3.60 7.67
CA GLN A 94 2.42 4.32 6.46
C GLN A 94 3.51 5.31 6.07
N VAL A 95 3.69 5.48 4.76
CA VAL A 95 4.48 6.58 4.23
C VAL A 95 3.83 7.03 2.92
N ASP A 96 3.71 8.35 2.76
CA ASP A 96 3.24 8.95 1.53
C ASP A 96 4.33 9.87 1.04
N TYR A 97 4.60 9.87 -0.25
CA TYR A 97 5.61 10.78 -0.78
C TYR A 97 5.30 11.20 -2.20
N ALA A 98 5.75 12.40 -2.53
CA ALA A 98 5.60 12.92 -3.89
C ALA A 98 6.72 12.37 -4.74
N VAL A 99 6.38 11.95 -5.95
CA VAL A 99 7.39 11.53 -6.91
C VAL A 99 7.95 12.77 -7.56
N LEU A 100 9.24 12.96 -7.42
CA LEU A 100 9.90 14.14 -7.98
C LEU A 100 10.42 13.81 -9.37
N PRO A 101 10.33 14.74 -10.31
CA PRO A 101 10.88 14.49 -11.64
C PRO A 101 12.39 14.35 -11.53
N SER A 102 12.94 13.42 -12.29
CA SER A 102 14.38 13.29 -12.32
C SER A 102 15.00 14.45 -13.08
N PRO A 103 16.10 14.98 -12.59
CA PRO A 103 16.81 16.01 -13.34
C PRO A 103 17.30 15.44 -14.67
N PRO A 104 17.40 16.28 -15.69
CA PRO A 104 17.89 15.80 -16.98
C PRO A 104 19.25 15.14 -16.83
N GLY A 105 19.40 14.00 -17.41
CA GLY A 105 20.65 13.31 -17.38
C GLY A 105 21.03 12.65 -16.08
N ALA A 106 20.16 12.72 -15.16
CA ALA A 106 20.58 12.23 -13.91
C ALA A 106 19.97 10.94 -13.80
N GLY A 107 19.99 10.41 -13.05
CA GLY A 107 19.27 9.31 -12.96
C GLY A 107 19.90 8.15 -13.11
N ARG A 108 20.18 7.84 -13.98
CA ARG A 108 20.49 6.71 -14.12
C ARG A 108 21.51 6.40 -13.36
N GLY A 109 21.60 5.66 -13.24
CA GLY A 109 22.57 5.14 -12.72
C GLY A 109 22.83 5.46 -11.38
N VAL A 110 22.78 6.27 -11.08
CA VAL A 110 23.08 6.62 -9.95
C VAL A 110 22.39 6.01 -9.06
N GLY A 111 21.49 6.01 -9.23
CA GLY A 111 20.74 5.61 -8.33
C GLY A 111 21.11 4.57 -7.76
N ALA A 112 21.43 4.19 -8.30
CA ALA A 112 21.61 3.09 -7.92
C ALA A 112 22.05 2.98 -6.68
N SER A 113 22.41 3.41 -6.40
CA SER A 113 22.89 3.07 -5.44
C SER A 113 22.37 2.86 -4.35
N CYS A 114 21.81 2.92 -4.38
CA CYS A 114 21.17 2.77 -3.47
C CYS A 114 21.42 1.82 -2.76
N ASP A 115 21.80 1.62 -2.86
CA ASP A 115 22.02 0.73 -2.44
C ASP A 115 22.41 0.72 -1.17
N TYR A 116 22.13 0.89 -0.65
CA TYR A 116 22.37 0.90 0.39
C TYR A 116 22.04 0.01 1.11
N ASP A 117 22.08 -0.13 1.58
CA ASP A 117 22.23 -0.72 2.27
C ASP A 117 21.64 -0.56 3.42
N TYR A 118 20.98 -0.89 3.62
CA TYR A 118 20.35 -0.95 4.54
C TYR A 118 20.67 -1.79 5.41
N PRO A 119 20.67 -1.66 6.43
CA PRO A 119 20.80 -2.66 7.37
C PRO A 119 19.65 -3.45 7.43
#